data_7cdbcb445ee17edc5a2974a54e266a40
#
_entry.id   7cdbcb445ee17edc5a2974a54e266a40
#
_cell.length_a   1.000
_cell.length_b   1.000
_cell.length_c   1.000
_cell.angle_alpha   90.00
_cell.angle_beta   90.00
_cell.angle_gamma   90.00
#
_symmetry.space_group_name_H-M   'P 1'
#
loop_
_entity.id
_entity.type
_entity.pdbx_description
1 polymer ?
#
loop_
_entity_poly.entity_id
_entity_poly.type
_entity_poly.pdbx_seq_one_letter_code
_entity_poly.pdbx_strand_id
1 'polypeptide(L)'
;MRVLVIADSWLPIPPIKYGGTERIVHLLCQGLKQRGHTVHLMAGEGSMSYGGRLVIHKAPTLAYPSRAFRKLWFQWLSLTVLPDVDVVVNFGRVDYLEFILKTSIPAICRFANPIHQHEIDFLLDRRKGKCLDFIGISKCQVKHLDYSELFTIIYNGVDLNHFDFVKEPVRPPSYLVFLGRLTRNKGVDTAISVAQGAGIPLKIAGNLPENEGDRHFFETAIKPKLGYGCEWIGPVDDRQKNELLGHALALLFPIRWNEPFGIVMIESLACGTPVIATHCASTPEIIDHGKTGFLCDSVNDMIKAAKNLHTINRLNCRIAVETSFSADTMIEKYLESISKYSN
;
A
#
# COMPACT_ATOMS: atom_id res chain seq x y z
N MET A 1 -2.24 -20.90 15.58
CA MET A 1 -2.41 -21.43 14.22
C MET A 1 -1.09 -21.32 13.46
N ARG A 2 -0.94 -22.14 12.42
CA ARG A 2 0.16 -22.13 11.48
C ARG A 2 -0.32 -21.48 10.18
N VAL A 3 0.12 -20.25 9.94
CA VAL A 3 -0.34 -19.42 8.83
C VAL A 3 0.72 -19.39 7.74
N LEU A 4 0.37 -19.73 6.50
CA LEU A 4 1.23 -19.51 5.34
C LEU A 4 0.88 -18.17 4.70
N VAL A 5 1.80 -17.23 4.70
CA VAL A 5 1.68 -15.96 3.96
C VAL A 5 2.44 -16.11 2.64
N ILE A 6 1.76 -15.86 1.53
CA ILE A 6 2.33 -15.88 0.17
C ILE A 6 2.40 -14.46 -0.35
N ALA A 7 3.58 -14.02 -0.77
CA ALA A 7 3.81 -12.71 -1.37
C ALA A 7 4.46 -12.83 -2.75
N ASP A 8 4.44 -11.76 -3.53
CA ASP A 8 5.21 -11.71 -4.77
C ASP A 8 6.72 -11.72 -4.49
N SER A 9 7.48 -12.15 -5.48
CA SER A 9 8.92 -12.39 -5.38
C SER A 9 9.80 -11.26 -5.92
N TRP A 10 9.20 -10.09 -6.21
CA TRP A 10 9.94 -8.97 -6.80
C TRP A 10 10.83 -8.23 -5.81
N LEU A 11 10.42 -8.16 -4.56
CA LEU A 11 11.14 -7.48 -3.49
C LEU A 11 11.22 -8.37 -2.25
N PRO A 12 12.26 -8.19 -1.41
CA PRO A 12 12.35 -8.89 -0.13
C PRO A 12 11.29 -8.39 0.88
N ILE A 13 11.02 -9.19 1.89
CA ILE A 13 10.16 -8.86 3.03
C ILE A 13 10.98 -8.91 4.32
N PRO A 14 11.17 -7.75 5.01
CA PRO A 14 10.73 -6.39 4.64
C PRO A 14 11.48 -5.84 3.44
N PRO A 15 10.91 -4.87 2.72
CA PRO A 15 11.60 -4.23 1.60
C PRO A 15 12.69 -3.26 2.11
N ILE A 16 13.79 -3.16 1.36
CA ILE A 16 14.94 -2.30 1.74
C ILE A 16 14.60 -0.81 1.58
N LYS A 17 13.87 -0.45 0.54
CA LYS A 17 13.50 0.95 0.21
C LYS A 17 12.01 1.06 -0.14
N TYR A 18 11.69 0.98 -1.42
CA TYR A 18 10.32 1.00 -1.91
C TYR A 18 9.68 -0.38 -1.79
N GLY A 19 8.38 -0.44 -1.46
CA GLY A 19 7.64 -1.71 -1.37
C GLY A 19 6.44 -1.58 -0.42
N GLY A 20 5.31 -1.04 -0.92
CA GLY A 20 4.12 -0.82 -0.09
C GLY A 20 3.47 -2.13 0.36
N THR A 21 3.28 -3.07 -0.56
CA THR A 21 2.66 -4.37 -0.26
C THR A 21 3.58 -5.21 0.64
N GLU A 22 4.87 -5.19 0.39
CA GLU A 22 5.88 -5.93 1.15
C GLU A 22 5.95 -5.46 2.61
N ARG A 23 5.75 -4.15 2.85
CA ARG A 23 5.62 -3.60 4.22
C ARG A 23 4.39 -4.12 4.92
N ILE A 24 3.26 -4.18 4.24
CA ILE A 24 2.01 -4.72 4.80
C ILE A 24 2.18 -6.22 5.14
N VAL A 25 2.83 -6.99 4.26
CA VAL A 25 3.14 -8.39 4.53
C VAL A 25 4.07 -8.52 5.75
N HIS A 26 5.10 -7.68 5.84
CA HIS A 26 6.00 -7.65 7.00
C HIS A 26 5.23 -7.38 8.31
N LEU A 27 4.41 -6.34 8.34
CA LEU A 27 3.60 -5.98 9.52
C LEU A 27 2.68 -7.11 9.91
N LEU A 28 2.00 -7.74 8.95
CA LEU A 28 1.13 -8.89 9.24
C LEU A 28 1.91 -10.07 9.80
N CYS A 29 3.01 -10.48 9.15
CA CYS A 29 3.83 -11.60 9.61
C CYS A 29 4.39 -11.36 11.02
N GLN A 30 4.87 -10.16 11.30
CA GLN A 30 5.39 -9.76 12.61
C GLN A 30 4.27 -9.77 13.66
N GLY A 31 3.12 -9.18 13.35
CA GLY A 31 2.00 -9.10 14.27
C GLY A 31 1.37 -10.45 14.58
N LEU A 32 1.26 -11.35 13.61
CA LEU A 32 0.83 -12.74 13.82
C LEU A 32 1.81 -13.49 14.72
N LYS A 33 3.13 -13.35 14.47
CA LYS A 33 4.17 -13.97 15.31
C LYS A 33 4.09 -13.47 16.76
N GLN A 34 3.95 -12.16 16.96
CA GLN A 34 3.84 -11.55 18.30
C GLN A 34 2.62 -12.06 19.08
N ARG A 35 1.56 -12.50 18.40
CA ARG A 35 0.34 -13.07 18.96
C ARG A 35 0.35 -14.60 19.07
N GLY A 36 1.53 -15.19 18.94
CA GLY A 36 1.75 -16.63 19.16
C GLY A 36 1.40 -17.55 18.00
N HIS A 37 1.23 -17.01 16.78
CA HIS A 37 1.03 -17.82 15.59
C HIS A 37 2.38 -18.23 14.97
N THR A 38 2.45 -19.42 14.37
CA THR A 38 3.58 -19.83 13.54
C THR A 38 3.38 -19.30 12.13
N VAL A 39 4.29 -18.46 11.65
CA VAL A 39 4.16 -17.84 10.34
C VAL A 39 5.17 -18.43 9.37
N HIS A 40 4.69 -19.19 8.39
CA HIS A 40 5.45 -19.58 7.21
C HIS A 40 5.36 -18.47 6.18
N LEU A 41 6.46 -18.12 5.54
CA LEU A 41 6.50 -17.11 4.49
C LEU A 41 7.01 -17.69 3.19
N MET A 42 6.28 -17.44 2.10
CA MET A 42 6.67 -17.73 0.74
C MET A 42 6.84 -16.43 -0.02
N ALA A 43 8.08 -16.03 -0.32
CA ALA A 43 8.40 -14.68 -0.81
C ALA A 43 9.70 -14.66 -1.64
N GLY A 44 10.10 -13.47 -2.08
CA GLY A 44 11.32 -13.23 -2.85
C GLY A 44 12.61 -13.40 -2.04
N GLU A 45 13.72 -13.48 -2.77
CA GLU A 45 15.07 -13.57 -2.20
C GLU A 45 15.39 -12.37 -1.31
N GLY A 46 16.11 -12.59 -0.22
CA GLY A 46 16.44 -11.56 0.78
C GLY A 46 15.35 -11.36 1.85
N SER A 47 14.24 -12.11 1.80
CA SER A 47 13.19 -12.06 2.82
C SER A 47 13.63 -12.70 4.13
N MET A 48 13.05 -12.25 5.26
CA MET A 48 13.35 -12.79 6.59
C MET A 48 12.30 -13.82 7.05
N SER A 49 12.67 -14.68 7.99
CA SER A 49 11.75 -15.64 8.63
C SER A 49 11.02 -15.04 9.83
N TYR A 50 9.78 -15.48 10.06
CA TYR A 50 8.92 -15.04 11.18
C TYR A 50 8.61 -16.17 12.18
N GLY A 51 9.55 -17.13 12.33
CA GLY A 51 9.43 -18.23 13.29
C GLY A 51 8.95 -19.54 12.68
N GLY A 52 8.43 -19.51 11.45
CA GLY A 52 8.12 -20.67 10.63
C GLY A 52 9.13 -20.86 9.49
N ARG A 53 8.76 -21.66 8.49
CA ARG A 53 9.58 -21.91 7.31
C ARG A 53 9.57 -20.69 6.39
N LEU A 54 10.74 -20.33 5.86
CA LEU A 54 10.90 -19.38 4.77
C LEU A 54 11.13 -20.15 3.47
N VAL A 55 10.25 -19.97 2.50
CA VAL A 55 10.34 -20.58 1.17
C VAL A 55 10.59 -19.48 0.15
N ILE A 56 11.77 -19.50 -0.46
CA ILE A 56 12.14 -18.51 -1.47
C ILE A 56 11.65 -18.96 -2.84
N HIS A 57 10.89 -18.10 -3.52
CA HIS A 57 10.55 -18.29 -4.92
C HIS A 57 11.05 -17.11 -5.76
N LYS A 58 11.40 -17.39 -7.02
CA LYS A 58 12.02 -16.40 -7.90
C LYS A 58 10.98 -15.63 -8.71
N ALA A 59 11.34 -14.40 -9.09
CA ALA A 59 10.51 -13.57 -9.93
C ALA A 59 10.16 -14.25 -11.29
N PRO A 60 8.92 -14.06 -11.77
CA PRO A 60 8.42 -14.81 -12.92
C PRO A 60 9.18 -14.62 -14.23
N THR A 61 9.87 -13.49 -14.41
CA THR A 61 10.51 -13.10 -15.68
C THR A 61 11.95 -13.56 -15.82
N LEU A 62 12.64 -13.86 -14.74
CA LEU A 62 14.10 -14.08 -14.77
C LEU A 62 14.55 -15.53 -14.62
N ALA A 63 13.68 -16.45 -14.22
CA ALA A 63 14.11 -17.77 -13.77
C ALA A 63 13.42 -18.96 -14.44
N TYR A 64 12.39 -18.75 -15.26
CA TYR A 64 11.58 -19.86 -15.74
C TYR A 64 11.39 -19.84 -17.27
N PRO A 65 11.71 -20.94 -17.97
CA PRO A 65 11.63 -21.00 -19.44
C PRO A 65 10.18 -20.98 -19.96
N SER A 66 9.17 -21.31 -19.10
CA SER A 66 7.77 -21.26 -19.50
C SER A 66 6.82 -21.03 -18.32
N ARG A 67 5.59 -20.58 -18.63
CA ARG A 67 4.50 -20.42 -17.64
C ARG A 67 4.16 -21.77 -16.95
N ALA A 68 4.21 -22.87 -17.68
CA ALA A 68 3.94 -24.20 -17.14
C ALA A 68 5.01 -24.63 -16.13
N PHE A 69 6.28 -24.42 -16.44
CA PHE A 69 7.38 -24.74 -15.53
C PHE A 69 7.28 -23.93 -14.22
N ARG A 70 6.95 -22.63 -14.31
CA ARG A 70 6.74 -21.77 -13.14
C ARG A 70 5.62 -22.31 -12.26
N LYS A 71 4.48 -22.75 -12.83
CA LYS A 71 3.39 -23.35 -12.07
C LYS A 71 3.82 -24.63 -11.35
N LEU A 72 4.51 -25.53 -12.02
CA LEU A 72 5.01 -26.77 -11.43
C LEU A 72 6.02 -26.50 -10.32
N TRP A 73 6.91 -25.57 -10.51
CA TRP A 73 7.89 -25.16 -9.51
C TRP A 73 7.22 -24.55 -8.28
N PHE A 74 6.28 -23.64 -8.46
CA PHE A 74 5.52 -23.05 -7.36
C PHE A 74 4.70 -24.10 -6.62
N GLN A 75 4.08 -25.03 -7.34
CA GLN A 75 3.36 -26.16 -6.76
C GLN A 75 4.30 -27.04 -5.92
N TRP A 76 5.48 -27.39 -6.44
CA TRP A 76 6.48 -28.18 -5.71
C TRP A 76 6.93 -27.45 -4.43
N LEU A 77 7.23 -26.17 -4.49
CA LEU A 77 7.57 -25.37 -3.32
C LEU A 77 6.43 -25.35 -2.29
N SER A 78 5.19 -25.25 -2.75
CA SER A 78 4.02 -25.25 -1.87
C SER A 78 3.89 -26.58 -1.10
N LEU A 79 4.16 -27.71 -1.75
CA LEU A 79 4.14 -29.03 -1.11
C LEU A 79 5.12 -29.16 0.06
N THR A 80 6.20 -28.39 0.07
CA THR A 80 7.20 -28.43 1.15
C THR A 80 6.70 -27.79 2.45
N VAL A 81 5.68 -26.94 2.39
CA VAL A 81 5.19 -26.17 3.55
C VAL A 81 3.75 -26.49 3.93
N LEU A 82 2.89 -26.84 2.98
CA LEU A 82 1.44 -27.05 3.20
C LEU A 82 1.08 -28.11 4.27
N PRO A 83 1.83 -29.21 4.48
CA PRO A 83 1.49 -30.17 5.55
C PRO A 83 1.43 -29.57 6.96
N ASP A 84 2.11 -28.43 7.16
CA ASP A 84 2.18 -27.75 8.45
C ASP A 84 1.34 -26.44 8.46
N VAL A 85 0.30 -26.32 7.63
CA VAL A 85 -0.44 -25.07 7.45
C VAL A 85 -1.92 -25.26 7.77
N ASP A 86 -2.47 -24.39 8.59
CA ASP A 86 -3.88 -24.36 8.95
C ASP A 86 -4.69 -23.42 8.01
N VAL A 87 -4.06 -22.33 7.54
CA VAL A 87 -4.67 -21.36 6.62
C VAL A 87 -3.62 -20.66 5.75
N VAL A 88 -3.98 -20.34 4.53
CA VAL A 88 -3.16 -19.57 3.58
C VAL A 88 -3.69 -18.16 3.43
N VAL A 89 -2.80 -17.14 3.52
CA VAL A 89 -3.10 -15.74 3.20
C VAL A 89 -2.24 -15.32 2.01
N ASN A 90 -2.87 -15.12 0.87
CA ASN A 90 -2.19 -14.77 -0.38
C ASN A 90 -2.23 -13.27 -0.65
N PHE A 91 -1.06 -12.62 -0.72
CA PHE A 91 -0.84 -11.24 -1.14
C PHE A 91 -0.29 -11.14 -2.57
N GLY A 92 0.07 -12.27 -3.14
CA GLY A 92 0.62 -12.36 -4.48
C GLY A 92 -0.44 -12.54 -5.56
N ARG A 93 -0.04 -13.11 -6.67
CA ARG A 93 -0.91 -13.33 -7.81
C ARG A 93 -2.00 -14.35 -7.51
N VAL A 94 -3.16 -14.21 -8.16
CA VAL A 94 -4.27 -15.15 -7.98
C VAL A 94 -3.94 -16.57 -8.43
N ASP A 95 -3.04 -16.75 -9.42
CA ASP A 95 -2.62 -18.06 -9.91
C ASP A 95 -1.79 -18.85 -8.87
N TYR A 96 -1.25 -18.21 -7.83
CA TYR A 96 -0.62 -18.90 -6.71
C TYR A 96 -1.60 -19.76 -5.90
N LEU A 97 -2.88 -19.38 -5.90
CA LEU A 97 -3.93 -20.15 -5.22
C LEU A 97 -4.41 -21.36 -6.03
N GLU A 98 -4.12 -21.47 -7.32
CA GLU A 98 -4.64 -22.55 -8.16
C GLU A 98 -4.35 -23.96 -7.62
N PHE A 99 -3.18 -24.16 -7.02
CA PHE A 99 -2.83 -25.42 -6.38
C PHE A 99 -3.42 -25.55 -4.98
N ILE A 100 -3.39 -24.48 -4.19
CA ILE A 100 -3.94 -24.45 -2.83
C ILE A 100 -5.42 -24.83 -2.83
N LEU A 101 -6.19 -24.32 -3.79
CA LEU A 101 -7.62 -24.63 -3.95
C LEU A 101 -7.91 -26.10 -4.33
N LYS A 102 -6.91 -26.92 -4.65
CA LYS A 102 -7.06 -28.37 -4.79
C LYS A 102 -6.94 -29.12 -3.46
N THR A 103 -6.42 -28.46 -2.43
CA THR A 103 -6.28 -29.02 -1.07
C THR A 103 -7.54 -28.71 -0.23
N SER A 104 -7.58 -29.19 1.01
CA SER A 104 -8.61 -28.84 1.99
C SER A 104 -8.26 -27.58 2.81
N ILE A 105 -7.08 -27.01 2.62
CA ILE A 105 -6.59 -25.88 3.41
C ILE A 105 -7.37 -24.61 3.00
N PRO A 106 -7.97 -23.88 3.97
CA PRO A 106 -8.62 -22.61 3.71
C PRO A 106 -7.67 -21.58 3.15
N ALA A 107 -8.16 -20.71 2.28
CA ALA A 107 -7.36 -19.65 1.69
C ALA A 107 -8.06 -18.29 1.78
N ILE A 108 -7.28 -17.25 2.00
CA ILE A 108 -7.69 -15.85 1.95
C ILE A 108 -6.91 -15.20 0.81
N CYS A 109 -7.60 -14.64 -0.17
CA CYS A 109 -6.99 -13.88 -1.26
C CYS A 109 -7.12 -12.38 -1.00
N ARG A 110 -6.01 -11.70 -0.76
CA ARG A 110 -5.96 -10.26 -0.55
C ARG A 110 -5.43 -9.56 -1.79
N PHE A 111 -6.13 -8.57 -2.27
CA PHE A 111 -5.78 -7.81 -3.46
C PHE A 111 -5.08 -6.49 -3.11
N ALA A 112 -3.86 -6.30 -3.63
CA ALA A 112 -3.07 -5.08 -3.41
C ALA A 112 -3.28 -4.03 -4.50
N ASN A 113 -3.67 -4.46 -5.70
CA ASN A 113 -3.81 -3.68 -6.92
C ASN A 113 -5.30 -3.56 -7.32
N PRO A 114 -5.65 -2.76 -8.33
CA PRO A 114 -7.00 -2.81 -8.91
C PRO A 114 -7.38 -4.25 -9.25
N ILE A 115 -8.62 -4.62 -8.94
CA ILE A 115 -9.14 -5.98 -9.13
C ILE A 115 -9.89 -6.03 -10.46
N HIS A 116 -9.66 -7.08 -11.22
CA HIS A 116 -10.40 -7.34 -12.44
C HIS A 116 -11.39 -8.48 -12.23
N GLN A 117 -12.61 -8.36 -12.77
CA GLN A 117 -13.67 -9.37 -12.62
C GLN A 117 -13.19 -10.79 -12.97
N HIS A 118 -12.45 -10.95 -14.05
CA HIS A 118 -11.94 -12.25 -14.48
C HIS A 118 -11.01 -12.95 -13.46
N GLU A 119 -10.38 -12.19 -12.53
CA GLU A 119 -9.56 -12.77 -11.46
C GLU A 119 -10.45 -13.42 -10.39
N ILE A 120 -11.59 -12.81 -10.11
CA ILE A 120 -12.58 -13.35 -9.17
C ILE A 120 -13.25 -14.58 -9.77
N ASP A 121 -13.72 -14.49 -11.01
CA ASP A 121 -14.32 -15.61 -11.75
C ASP A 121 -13.36 -16.81 -11.79
N PHE A 122 -12.07 -16.56 -12.08
CA PHE A 122 -11.03 -17.58 -12.07
C PHE A 122 -10.92 -18.30 -10.73
N LEU A 123 -10.99 -17.58 -9.61
CA LEU A 123 -10.90 -18.15 -8.27
C LEU A 123 -12.18 -18.87 -7.88
N LEU A 124 -13.35 -18.31 -8.18
CA LEU A 124 -14.66 -18.90 -7.88
C LEU A 124 -14.88 -20.22 -8.62
N ASP A 125 -14.49 -20.30 -9.90
CA ASP A 125 -14.54 -21.54 -10.68
C ASP A 125 -13.70 -22.67 -10.06
N ARG A 126 -12.57 -22.32 -9.44
CA ARG A 126 -11.62 -23.29 -8.90
C ARG A 126 -11.86 -23.67 -7.46
N ARG A 127 -12.56 -22.84 -6.69
CA ARG A 127 -12.81 -23.12 -5.27
C ARG A 127 -13.64 -24.38 -5.03
N LYS A 128 -14.53 -24.77 -5.94
CA LYS A 128 -15.35 -26.01 -5.91
C LYS A 128 -15.85 -26.36 -4.51
N GLY A 129 -16.46 -25.42 -3.81
CA GLY A 129 -16.96 -25.60 -2.43
C GLY A 129 -15.87 -25.51 -1.34
N LYS A 130 -14.62 -25.18 -1.66
CA LYS A 130 -13.55 -24.93 -0.69
C LYS A 130 -13.71 -23.56 -0.01
N CYS A 131 -13.13 -23.44 1.18
CA CYS A 131 -13.11 -22.18 1.94
C CYS A 131 -12.13 -21.20 1.28
N LEU A 132 -12.70 -20.17 0.66
CA LEU A 132 -11.96 -19.09 0.03
C LEU A 132 -12.63 -17.77 0.36
N ASP A 133 -11.94 -16.92 1.10
CA ASP A 133 -12.38 -15.56 1.43
C ASP A 133 -11.58 -14.54 0.62
N PHE A 134 -12.20 -13.38 0.38
CA PHE A 134 -11.56 -12.26 -0.32
C PHE A 134 -11.38 -11.06 0.60
N ILE A 135 -10.21 -10.42 0.51
CA ILE A 135 -9.92 -9.16 1.21
C ILE A 135 -9.64 -8.07 0.18
N GLY A 136 -10.46 -7.02 0.23
CA GLY A 136 -10.20 -5.74 -0.42
C GLY A 136 -9.59 -4.75 0.55
N ILE A 137 -8.83 -3.80 0.02
CA ILE A 137 -8.13 -2.78 0.83
C ILE A 137 -8.84 -1.42 0.85
N SER A 138 -9.95 -1.30 0.13
CA SER A 138 -10.89 -0.19 0.22
C SER A 138 -12.24 -0.61 -0.36
N LYS A 139 -13.30 0.07 0.03
CA LYS A 139 -14.64 -0.11 -0.58
C LYS A 139 -14.61 0.28 -2.06
N CYS A 140 -13.87 1.33 -2.39
CA CYS A 140 -13.73 1.79 -3.77
C CYS A 140 -13.11 0.73 -4.68
N GLN A 141 -12.15 -0.06 -4.16
CA GLN A 141 -11.50 -1.12 -4.92
C GLN A 141 -12.46 -2.21 -5.39
N VAL A 142 -13.49 -2.52 -4.61
CA VAL A 142 -14.39 -3.67 -4.84
C VAL A 142 -15.77 -3.30 -5.39
N LYS A 143 -16.20 -2.04 -5.27
CA LYS A 143 -17.58 -1.60 -5.57
C LYS A 143 -18.04 -1.85 -7.01
N HIS A 144 -17.12 -2.06 -7.94
CA HIS A 144 -17.42 -2.30 -9.36
C HIS A 144 -17.48 -3.79 -9.73
N LEU A 145 -17.25 -4.68 -8.78
CA LEU A 145 -17.24 -6.13 -8.98
C LEU A 145 -18.65 -6.70 -8.79
N ASP A 146 -18.98 -7.73 -9.55
CA ASP A 146 -20.27 -8.43 -9.46
C ASP A 146 -20.46 -9.17 -8.12
N TYR A 147 -19.37 -9.45 -7.40
CA TYR A 147 -19.36 -10.19 -6.12
C TYR A 147 -18.75 -9.35 -5.00
N SER A 148 -19.02 -8.04 -4.98
CA SER A 148 -18.45 -7.13 -3.98
C SER A 148 -18.81 -7.50 -2.54
N GLU A 149 -19.95 -8.17 -2.32
CA GLU A 149 -20.40 -8.66 -1.00
C GLU A 149 -19.56 -9.81 -0.44
N LEU A 150 -18.78 -10.51 -1.29
CA LEU A 150 -17.85 -11.56 -0.84
C LEU A 150 -16.57 -11.00 -0.22
N PHE A 151 -16.38 -9.69 -0.28
CA PHE A 151 -15.16 -9.06 0.21
C PHE A 151 -15.28 -8.55 1.63
N THR A 152 -14.36 -8.94 2.48
CA THR A 152 -14.08 -8.24 3.73
C THR A 152 -13.12 -7.07 3.45
N ILE A 153 -13.46 -5.86 3.90
CA ILE A 153 -12.58 -4.70 3.72
C ILE A 153 -11.64 -4.58 4.92
N ILE A 154 -10.34 -4.76 4.65
CA ILE A 154 -9.28 -4.55 5.63
C ILE A 154 -8.33 -3.50 5.08
N TYR A 155 -8.42 -2.29 5.62
CA TYR A 155 -7.52 -1.20 5.25
C TYR A 155 -6.07 -1.53 5.58
N ASN A 156 -5.13 -1.00 4.80
CA ASN A 156 -3.72 -1.09 5.14
C ASN A 156 -3.44 -0.33 6.45
N GLY A 157 -2.47 -0.84 7.20
CA GLY A 157 -2.00 -0.20 8.42
C GLY A 157 -0.57 0.32 8.30
N VAL A 158 -0.20 1.21 9.21
CA VAL A 158 1.18 1.67 9.42
C VAL A 158 1.64 1.40 10.84
N ASP A 159 2.92 1.09 11.00
CA ASP A 159 3.53 0.98 12.32
C ASP A 159 3.78 2.39 12.88
N LEU A 160 3.02 2.74 13.90
CA LEU A 160 3.09 4.06 14.52
C LEU A 160 4.41 4.33 15.24
N ASN A 161 5.22 3.30 15.51
CA ASN A 161 6.56 3.48 16.09
C ASN A 161 7.59 3.98 15.04
N HIS A 162 7.26 3.88 13.76
CA HIS A 162 8.09 4.39 12.68
C HIS A 162 7.71 5.81 12.22
N PHE A 163 6.62 6.38 12.77
CA PHE A 163 6.12 7.70 12.39
C PHE A 163 5.94 8.59 13.61
N ASP A 164 6.85 9.55 13.79
CA ASP A 164 6.81 10.50 14.88
C ASP A 164 5.71 11.53 14.66
N PHE A 165 4.91 11.76 15.68
CA PHE A 165 3.92 12.83 15.66
C PHE A 165 4.61 14.19 15.80
N VAL A 166 4.47 15.05 14.79
CA VAL A 166 4.97 16.42 14.77
C VAL A 166 3.80 17.38 14.94
N LYS A 167 3.64 17.94 16.14
CA LYS A 167 2.55 18.86 16.45
C LYS A 167 2.62 20.15 15.63
N GLU A 168 3.82 20.68 15.45
CA GLU A 168 4.06 21.90 14.69
C GLU A 168 5.20 21.65 13.70
N PRO A 169 5.01 21.94 12.39
CA PRO A 169 6.08 21.79 11.42
C PRO A 169 7.25 22.72 11.79
N VAL A 170 8.46 22.25 11.53
CA VAL A 170 9.68 23.05 11.82
C VAL A 170 9.64 24.35 11.04
N ARG A 171 10.11 25.43 11.68
CA ARG A 171 10.16 26.80 11.18
C ARG A 171 10.76 26.96 9.78
N PRO A 172 10.48 28.08 9.09
CA PRO A 172 10.75 28.30 7.68
C PRO A 172 12.08 27.77 7.18
N PRO A 173 12.10 27.28 5.92
CA PRO A 173 11.03 27.39 4.96
C PRO A 173 10.01 26.25 5.08
N SER A 174 8.76 26.58 5.37
CA SER A 174 7.61 25.65 5.30
C SER A 174 7.43 25.17 3.86
N TYR A 175 7.05 23.90 3.66
CA TYR A 175 6.89 23.30 2.33
C TYR A 175 5.69 22.34 2.26
N LEU A 176 5.17 22.17 1.05
CA LEU A 176 4.31 21.05 0.69
C LEU A 176 5.18 19.87 0.26
N VAL A 177 4.66 18.65 0.38
CA VAL A 177 5.38 17.46 -0.07
C VAL A 177 4.57 16.66 -1.06
N PHE A 178 5.23 16.14 -2.08
CA PHE A 178 4.74 15.04 -2.93
C PHE A 178 5.65 13.83 -2.71
N LEU A 179 5.03 12.67 -2.44
CA LEU A 179 5.76 11.42 -2.23
C LEU A 179 5.13 10.29 -3.07
N GLY A 180 5.88 9.79 -4.04
CA GLY A 180 5.41 8.72 -4.91
C GLY A 180 6.21 8.58 -6.19
N ARG A 181 5.80 7.64 -7.04
CA ARG A 181 6.40 7.50 -8.38
C ARG A 181 6.13 8.76 -9.21
N LEU A 182 7.14 9.22 -9.93
CA LEU A 182 7.04 10.44 -10.75
C LEU A 182 6.36 10.14 -12.09
N THR A 183 5.13 9.68 -12.03
CA THR A 183 4.33 9.24 -13.17
C THR A 183 3.10 10.13 -13.37
N ARG A 184 2.57 10.18 -14.57
CA ARG A 184 1.41 11.02 -14.91
C ARG A 184 0.18 10.70 -14.05
N ASN A 185 -0.07 9.42 -13.78
CA ASN A 185 -1.21 8.98 -12.98
C ASN A 185 -1.11 9.38 -11.49
N LYS A 186 0.08 9.62 -10.97
CA LYS A 186 0.29 10.13 -9.60
C LYS A 186 0.17 11.64 -9.50
N GLY A 187 0.17 12.37 -10.62
CA GLY A 187 -0.16 13.80 -10.68
C GLY A 187 0.92 14.74 -10.15
N VAL A 188 2.21 14.37 -10.24
CA VAL A 188 3.31 15.23 -9.76
C VAL A 188 3.34 16.60 -10.43
N ASP A 189 2.94 16.70 -11.70
CA ASP A 189 2.78 17.96 -12.43
C ASP A 189 1.66 18.84 -11.85
N THR A 190 0.57 18.23 -11.36
CA THR A 190 -0.49 18.92 -10.61
C THR A 190 0.04 19.39 -9.26
N ALA A 191 0.80 18.58 -8.54
CA ALA A 191 1.40 18.99 -7.27
C ALA A 191 2.28 20.24 -7.44
N ILE A 192 3.08 20.30 -8.50
CA ILE A 192 3.90 21.50 -8.84
C ILE A 192 2.99 22.70 -9.11
N SER A 193 1.93 22.54 -9.91
CA SER A 193 0.99 23.64 -10.22
C SER A 193 0.27 24.15 -8.98
N VAL A 194 -0.10 23.27 -8.05
CA VAL A 194 -0.71 23.64 -6.76
C VAL A 194 0.27 24.44 -5.91
N ALA A 195 1.50 23.95 -5.75
CA ALA A 195 2.52 24.63 -4.95
C ALA A 195 2.85 26.02 -5.48
N GLN A 196 3.04 26.15 -6.81
CA GLN A 196 3.28 27.43 -7.47
C GLN A 196 2.10 28.39 -7.31
N GLY A 197 0.85 27.92 -7.51
CA GLY A 197 -0.36 28.74 -7.35
C GLY A 197 -0.65 29.13 -5.89
N ALA A 198 -0.18 28.34 -4.93
CA ALA A 198 -0.26 28.67 -3.51
C ALA A 198 0.89 29.58 -3.04
N GLY A 199 2.00 29.66 -3.79
CA GLY A 199 3.22 30.37 -3.38
C GLY A 199 3.98 29.66 -2.27
N ILE A 200 3.87 28.32 -2.17
CA ILE A 200 4.48 27.51 -1.12
C ILE A 200 5.51 26.56 -1.76
N PRO A 201 6.75 26.48 -1.23
CA PRO A 201 7.75 25.52 -1.70
C PRO A 201 7.25 24.08 -1.73
N LEU A 202 7.72 23.29 -2.70
CA LEU A 202 7.37 21.87 -2.85
C LEU A 202 8.64 21.00 -2.82
N LYS A 203 8.66 20.02 -1.94
CA LYS A 203 9.62 18.91 -1.99
C LYS A 203 8.98 17.70 -2.66
N ILE A 204 9.65 17.17 -3.67
CA ILE A 204 9.19 16.03 -4.46
C ILE A 204 10.11 14.84 -4.14
N ALA A 205 9.58 13.80 -3.53
CA ALA A 205 10.31 12.57 -3.23
C ALA A 205 9.79 11.40 -4.07
N GLY A 206 10.69 10.64 -4.66
CA GLY A 206 10.34 9.46 -5.45
C GLY A 206 11.38 9.08 -6.48
N ASN A 207 11.27 7.85 -6.98
CA ASN A 207 12.15 7.32 -8.01
C ASN A 207 11.84 7.93 -9.38
N LEU A 208 12.88 8.12 -10.17
CA LEU A 208 12.72 8.35 -11.60
C LEU A 208 12.00 7.15 -12.24
N PRO A 209 11.11 7.40 -13.21
CA PRO A 209 10.45 6.34 -13.93
C PRO A 209 11.44 5.47 -14.72
N GLU A 210 11.21 4.16 -14.73
CA GLU A 210 12.03 3.22 -15.47
C GLU A 210 11.56 3.06 -16.93
N ASN A 211 10.24 3.14 -17.16
CA ASN A 211 9.67 3.02 -18.50
C ASN A 211 9.84 4.31 -19.31
N GLU A 212 9.95 4.18 -20.62
CA GLU A 212 10.23 5.28 -21.54
C GLU A 212 9.16 6.37 -21.54
N GLY A 213 7.87 6.01 -21.47
CA GLY A 213 6.76 6.96 -21.48
C GLY A 213 6.74 7.87 -20.26
N ASP A 214 6.91 7.29 -19.06
CA ASP A 214 6.97 8.09 -17.83
C ASP A 214 8.29 8.88 -17.71
N ARG A 215 9.39 8.36 -18.28
CA ARG A 215 10.66 9.11 -18.37
C ARG A 215 10.51 10.33 -19.26
N HIS A 216 9.88 10.18 -20.42
CA HIS A 216 9.56 11.30 -21.31
C HIS A 216 8.69 12.35 -20.61
N PHE A 217 7.67 11.89 -19.85
CA PHE A 217 6.84 12.79 -19.04
C PHE A 217 7.68 13.55 -17.99
N PHE A 218 8.60 12.87 -17.31
CA PHE A 218 9.50 13.53 -16.36
C PHE A 218 10.35 14.61 -17.03
N GLU A 219 11.03 14.29 -18.15
CA GLU A 219 11.92 15.22 -18.86
C GLU A 219 11.18 16.43 -19.44
N THR A 220 9.94 16.25 -19.92
CA THR A 220 9.20 17.30 -20.63
C THR A 220 8.25 18.10 -19.71
N ALA A 221 7.66 17.50 -18.70
CA ALA A 221 6.62 18.13 -17.89
C ALA A 221 7.06 18.47 -16.46
N ILE A 222 8.05 17.76 -15.91
CA ILE A 222 8.48 17.93 -14.52
C ILE A 222 9.80 18.68 -14.44
N LYS A 223 10.84 18.15 -15.07
CA LYS A 223 12.21 18.68 -14.98
C LYS A 223 12.33 20.18 -15.32
N PRO A 224 11.64 20.72 -16.35
CA PRO A 224 11.68 22.16 -16.65
C PRO A 224 11.07 23.04 -15.55
N LYS A 225 10.26 22.48 -14.65
CA LYS A 225 9.60 23.19 -13.55
C LYS A 225 10.32 23.06 -12.22
N LEU A 226 11.40 22.27 -12.15
CA LEU A 226 12.27 22.18 -10.99
C LEU A 226 13.08 23.47 -10.83
N GLY A 227 13.44 23.80 -9.61
CA GLY A 227 13.83 25.17 -9.24
C GLY A 227 12.56 25.96 -8.87
N TYR A 228 12.63 27.26 -8.81
CA TYR A 228 11.48 28.15 -8.53
C TYR A 228 10.60 27.68 -7.33
N GLY A 229 11.24 27.18 -6.28
CA GLY A 229 10.55 26.63 -5.10
C GLY A 229 10.10 25.18 -5.21
N CYS A 230 10.38 24.47 -6.32
CA CYS A 230 10.10 23.06 -6.48
C CYS A 230 11.42 22.27 -6.52
N GLU A 231 11.61 21.36 -5.57
CA GLU A 231 12.82 20.57 -5.42
C GLU A 231 12.52 19.07 -5.54
N TRP A 232 13.21 18.38 -6.46
CA TRP A 232 13.20 16.94 -6.46
C TRP A 232 14.39 16.42 -5.66
N ILE A 233 14.11 15.75 -4.54
CA ILE A 233 15.10 15.25 -3.59
C ILE A 233 15.50 13.79 -3.79
N GLY A 234 14.95 13.14 -4.85
CA GLY A 234 15.19 11.72 -5.11
C GLY A 234 14.34 10.79 -4.23
N PRO A 235 14.65 9.47 -4.24
CA PRO A 235 14.04 8.50 -3.36
C PRO A 235 14.50 8.70 -1.91
N VAL A 236 13.59 8.48 -0.96
CA VAL A 236 13.85 8.61 0.47
C VAL A 236 13.71 7.24 1.16
N ASP A 237 14.52 7.00 2.18
CA ASP A 237 14.36 5.88 3.11
C ASP A 237 13.27 6.18 4.16
N ASP A 238 13.01 5.24 5.07
CA ASP A 238 11.94 5.39 6.05
C ASP A 238 12.18 6.52 7.05
N ARG A 239 13.42 6.72 7.49
CA ARG A 239 13.79 7.81 8.38
C ARG A 239 13.62 9.16 7.68
N GLN A 240 14.17 9.29 6.48
CA GLN A 240 14.02 10.48 5.66
C GLN A 240 12.57 10.78 5.34
N LYS A 241 11.76 9.73 5.08
CA LYS A 241 10.32 9.86 4.83
C LYS A 241 9.58 10.38 6.05
N ASN A 242 9.86 9.86 7.24
CA ASN A 242 9.27 10.33 8.49
C ASN A 242 9.57 11.82 8.72
N GLU A 243 10.82 12.21 8.59
CA GLU A 243 11.26 13.62 8.70
C GLU A 243 10.55 14.49 7.64
N LEU A 244 10.55 14.05 6.38
CA LEU A 244 9.98 14.78 5.26
C LEU A 244 8.47 14.99 5.44
N LEU A 245 7.74 13.95 5.83
CA LEU A 245 6.30 14.05 6.06
C LEU A 245 6.00 14.85 7.33
N GLY A 246 6.69 14.58 8.43
CA GLY A 246 6.44 15.23 9.72
C GLY A 246 6.58 16.74 9.69
N HIS A 247 7.50 17.27 8.92
CA HIS A 247 7.77 18.71 8.83
C HIS A 247 7.08 19.42 7.65
N ALA A 248 6.35 18.68 6.81
CA ALA A 248 5.56 19.28 5.74
C ALA A 248 4.31 19.98 6.29
N LEU A 249 3.84 21.02 5.59
CA LEU A 249 2.55 21.63 5.84
C LEU A 249 1.41 20.71 5.45
N ALA A 250 1.53 20.03 4.30
CA ALA A 250 0.61 19.00 3.83
C ALA A 250 1.28 18.10 2.80
N LEU A 251 0.75 16.88 2.68
CA LEU A 251 0.99 15.99 1.54
C LEU A 251 0.05 16.36 0.40
N LEU A 252 0.58 16.57 -0.81
CA LEU A 252 -0.20 16.67 -2.04
C LEU A 252 -0.36 15.28 -2.65
N PHE A 253 -1.61 14.85 -2.84
CA PHE A 253 -1.97 13.57 -3.42
C PHE A 253 -2.95 13.71 -4.60
N PRO A 254 -2.52 14.38 -5.70
CA PRO A 254 -3.37 14.75 -6.83
C PRO A 254 -3.47 13.63 -7.88
N ILE A 255 -3.88 12.44 -7.45
CA ILE A 255 -3.96 11.27 -8.31
C ILE A 255 -4.98 11.40 -9.45
N ARG A 256 -4.71 10.70 -10.57
CA ARG A 256 -5.55 10.66 -11.78
C ARG A 256 -5.91 9.22 -12.19
N TRP A 257 -6.00 8.32 -11.23
CA TRP A 257 -6.33 6.92 -11.47
C TRP A 257 -7.07 6.33 -10.26
N ASN A 258 -7.64 5.15 -10.44
CA ASN A 258 -8.32 4.43 -9.35
C ASN A 258 -7.28 3.82 -8.39
N GLU A 259 -6.71 4.65 -7.54
CA GLU A 259 -5.78 4.23 -6.49
C GLU A 259 -6.52 3.32 -5.50
N PRO A 260 -6.09 2.05 -5.33
CA PRO A 260 -6.78 1.14 -4.43
C PRO A 260 -6.76 1.58 -2.97
N PHE A 261 -5.68 2.26 -2.52
CA PHE A 261 -5.61 2.74 -1.15
C PHE A 261 -4.75 4.01 -0.99
N GLY A 262 -3.44 3.96 -1.35
CA GLY A 262 -2.53 5.09 -1.16
C GLY A 262 -1.94 5.19 0.24
N ILE A 263 -1.09 4.22 0.61
CA ILE A 263 -0.44 4.11 1.94
C ILE A 263 0.21 5.42 2.39
N VAL A 264 0.78 6.19 1.47
CA VAL A 264 1.43 7.48 1.78
C VAL A 264 0.49 8.47 2.48
N MET A 265 -0.82 8.40 2.25
CA MET A 265 -1.78 9.25 2.96
C MET A 265 -1.81 8.94 4.44
N ILE A 266 -1.91 7.66 4.81
CA ILE A 266 -1.91 7.27 6.23
C ILE A 266 -0.54 7.43 6.88
N GLU A 267 0.56 7.32 6.13
CA GLU A 267 1.91 7.68 6.60
C GLU A 267 2.02 9.18 6.93
N SER A 268 1.47 10.03 6.07
CA SER A 268 1.40 11.48 6.30
C SER A 268 0.55 11.82 7.53
N LEU A 269 -0.65 11.25 7.62
CA LEU A 269 -1.54 11.46 8.76
C LEU A 269 -0.94 10.94 10.07
N ALA A 270 -0.15 9.86 10.04
CA ALA A 270 0.56 9.33 11.22
C ALA A 270 1.56 10.34 11.79
N CYS A 271 2.23 11.10 10.92
CA CYS A 271 3.10 12.21 11.32
C CYS A 271 2.32 13.46 11.80
N GLY A 272 0.99 13.45 11.73
CA GLY A 272 0.15 14.62 11.99
C GLY A 272 0.01 15.54 10.76
N THR A 273 0.53 15.18 9.61
CA THR A 273 0.52 16.03 8.42
C THR A 273 -0.74 15.80 7.59
N PRO A 274 -1.57 16.86 7.39
CA PRO A 274 -2.80 16.76 6.61
C PRO A 274 -2.54 16.44 5.15
N VAL A 275 -3.56 15.92 4.47
CA VAL A 275 -3.48 15.55 3.05
C VAL A 275 -4.40 16.42 2.21
N ILE A 276 -3.90 16.95 1.10
CA ILE A 276 -4.71 17.57 0.04
C ILE A 276 -4.76 16.58 -1.12
N ALA A 277 -5.91 15.98 -1.36
CA ALA A 277 -6.08 14.92 -2.34
C ALA A 277 -7.14 15.25 -3.39
N THR A 278 -7.02 14.65 -4.58
CA THR A 278 -8.14 14.59 -5.53
C THR A 278 -9.28 13.79 -4.90
N HIS A 279 -10.52 14.28 -5.01
CA HIS A 279 -11.73 13.61 -4.53
C HIS A 279 -12.11 12.44 -5.43
N CYS A 280 -11.36 11.36 -5.39
CA CYS A 280 -11.60 10.17 -6.20
C CYS A 280 -11.01 8.90 -5.56
N ALA A 281 -11.40 7.76 -6.09
CA ALA A 281 -10.89 6.45 -5.68
C ALA A 281 -11.02 6.23 -4.16
N SER A 282 -9.95 5.81 -3.48
CA SER A 282 -9.92 5.54 -2.04
C SER A 282 -9.77 6.80 -1.16
N THR A 283 -9.53 7.98 -1.74
CA THR A 283 -9.22 9.18 -0.94
C THR A 283 -10.34 9.58 0.03
N PRO A 284 -11.67 9.45 -0.31
CA PRO A 284 -12.75 9.75 0.65
C PRO A 284 -12.89 8.74 1.79
N GLU A 285 -12.25 7.56 1.67
CA GLU A 285 -12.25 6.57 2.75
C GLU A 285 -11.16 6.83 3.80
N ILE A 286 -10.16 7.65 3.44
CA ILE A 286 -8.97 7.91 4.27
C ILE A 286 -8.98 9.33 4.82
N ILE A 287 -9.44 10.30 4.01
CA ILE A 287 -9.42 11.72 4.36
C ILE A 287 -10.80 12.16 4.82
N ASP A 288 -10.89 12.64 6.06
CA ASP A 288 -12.04 13.35 6.60
C ASP A 288 -11.92 14.83 6.22
N HIS A 289 -12.74 15.27 5.24
CA HIS A 289 -12.65 16.60 4.66
C HIS A 289 -12.84 17.70 5.70
N GLY A 290 -11.90 18.64 5.76
CA GLY A 290 -11.89 19.74 6.73
C GLY A 290 -11.40 19.35 8.14
N LYS A 291 -11.07 18.07 8.38
CA LYS A 291 -10.59 17.57 9.68
C LYS A 291 -9.20 16.96 9.63
N THR A 292 -8.93 16.09 8.66
CA THR A 292 -7.61 15.48 8.45
C THR A 292 -6.95 15.91 7.13
N GLY A 293 -7.66 16.70 6.32
CA GLY A 293 -7.19 17.18 5.05
C GLY A 293 -8.32 17.73 4.19
N PHE A 294 -8.06 17.89 2.91
CA PHE A 294 -9.03 18.40 1.95
C PHE A 294 -9.17 17.47 0.75
N LEU A 295 -10.41 17.13 0.40
CA LEU A 295 -10.79 16.47 -0.84
C LEU A 295 -11.16 17.55 -1.86
N CYS A 296 -10.52 17.55 -3.03
CA CYS A 296 -10.59 18.62 -4.01
C CYS A 296 -10.96 18.06 -5.40
N ASP A 297 -11.84 18.76 -6.11
CA ASP A 297 -12.28 18.38 -7.45
C ASP A 297 -11.49 19.11 -8.55
N SER A 298 -10.73 20.18 -8.19
CA SER A 298 -9.93 20.95 -9.13
C SER A 298 -8.58 21.39 -8.54
N VAL A 299 -7.66 21.79 -9.41
CA VAL A 299 -6.38 22.40 -9.02
C VAL A 299 -6.61 23.68 -8.20
N ASN A 300 -7.60 24.46 -8.57
CA ASN A 300 -7.94 25.69 -7.84
C ASN A 300 -8.42 25.40 -6.42
N ASP A 301 -9.17 24.33 -6.20
CA ASP A 301 -9.59 23.91 -4.86
C ASP A 301 -8.40 23.43 -4.04
N MET A 302 -7.45 22.71 -4.65
CA MET A 302 -6.20 22.32 -3.99
C MET A 302 -5.35 23.55 -3.60
N ILE A 303 -5.30 24.59 -4.45
CA ILE A 303 -4.61 25.86 -4.14
C ILE A 303 -5.28 26.56 -2.95
N LYS A 304 -6.63 26.62 -2.94
CA LYS A 304 -7.37 27.16 -1.80
C LYS A 304 -7.13 26.35 -0.53
N ALA A 305 -7.15 25.02 -0.62
CA ALA A 305 -6.87 24.12 0.49
C ALA A 305 -5.46 24.35 1.06
N ALA A 306 -4.45 24.48 0.20
CA ALA A 306 -3.07 24.75 0.62
C ALA A 306 -2.92 26.08 1.41
N LYS A 307 -3.73 27.09 1.08
CA LYS A 307 -3.76 28.36 1.80
C LYS A 307 -4.55 28.31 3.12
N ASN A 308 -5.39 27.28 3.31
CA ASN A 308 -6.27 27.12 4.48
C ASN A 308 -5.81 25.99 5.44
N LEU A 309 -4.59 25.49 5.31
CA LEU A 309 -4.07 24.38 6.15
C LEU A 309 -4.05 24.71 7.65
N HIS A 310 -4.02 25.98 8.02
CA HIS A 310 -4.08 26.44 9.41
C HIS A 310 -5.38 26.04 10.13
N THR A 311 -6.42 25.67 9.41
CA THR A 311 -7.71 25.22 9.96
C THR A 311 -7.66 23.74 10.41
N ILE A 312 -6.66 22.97 9.96
CA ILE A 312 -6.53 21.56 10.28
C ILE A 312 -5.71 21.37 11.56
N ASN A 313 -6.29 20.71 12.54
CA ASN A 313 -5.54 20.29 13.73
C ASN A 313 -4.78 18.99 13.43
N ARG A 314 -3.46 19.05 13.47
CA ARG A 314 -2.55 17.92 13.19
C ARG A 314 -2.80 16.71 14.11
N LEU A 315 -3.26 16.93 15.34
CA LEU A 315 -3.63 15.85 16.25
C LEU A 315 -4.79 15.02 15.71
N ASN A 316 -5.76 15.62 15.01
CA ASN A 316 -6.85 14.87 14.39
C ASN A 316 -6.33 13.91 13.31
N CYS A 317 -5.28 14.30 12.57
CA CYS A 317 -4.63 13.44 11.58
C CYS A 317 -4.04 12.20 12.27
N ARG A 318 -3.30 12.38 13.36
CA ARG A 318 -2.71 11.29 14.14
C ARG A 318 -3.79 10.37 14.72
N ILE A 319 -4.81 10.90 15.37
CA ILE A 319 -5.91 10.14 15.96
C ILE A 319 -6.64 9.29 14.92
N ALA A 320 -6.85 9.82 13.71
CA ALA A 320 -7.49 9.07 12.63
C ALA A 320 -6.70 7.79 12.26
N VAL A 321 -5.36 7.87 12.25
CA VAL A 321 -4.52 6.70 11.99
C VAL A 321 -4.52 5.73 13.18
N GLU A 322 -4.37 6.23 14.39
CA GLU A 322 -4.40 5.41 15.62
C GLU A 322 -5.70 4.60 15.71
N THR A 323 -6.82 5.20 15.33
CA THR A 323 -8.14 4.57 15.40
C THR A 323 -8.40 3.58 14.27
N SER A 324 -8.00 3.92 13.03
CA SER A 324 -8.51 3.20 11.85
C SER A 324 -7.43 2.58 10.96
N PHE A 325 -6.19 3.07 11.03
CA PHE A 325 -5.14 2.71 10.10
C PHE A 325 -3.82 2.32 10.78
N SER A 326 -3.85 1.96 12.05
CA SER A 326 -2.67 1.40 12.73
C SER A 326 -2.40 -0.04 12.27
N ALA A 327 -1.15 -0.48 12.36
CA ALA A 327 -0.79 -1.88 12.09
C ALA A 327 -1.60 -2.84 12.97
N ASP A 328 -1.78 -2.51 14.26
CA ASP A 328 -2.56 -3.33 15.18
C ASP A 328 -4.01 -3.46 14.73
N THR A 329 -4.68 -2.34 14.37
CA THR A 329 -6.06 -2.38 13.85
C THR A 329 -6.18 -3.27 12.62
N MET A 330 -5.22 -3.21 11.70
CA MET A 330 -5.17 -4.07 10.53
C MET A 330 -4.98 -5.55 10.92
N ILE A 331 -4.01 -5.84 11.80
CA ILE A 331 -3.67 -7.21 12.22
C ILE A 331 -4.87 -7.86 12.92
N GLU A 332 -5.58 -7.15 13.81
CA GLU A 332 -6.77 -7.68 14.49
C GLU A 332 -7.85 -8.11 13.48
N LYS A 333 -8.12 -7.31 12.44
CA LYS A 333 -9.06 -7.68 11.38
C LYS A 333 -8.61 -8.92 10.58
N TYR A 334 -7.30 -9.08 10.35
CA TYR A 334 -6.78 -10.32 9.76
C TYR A 334 -6.97 -11.50 10.69
N LEU A 335 -6.75 -11.34 12.01
CA LEU A 335 -6.97 -12.39 13.00
C LEU A 335 -8.45 -12.80 13.05
N GLU A 336 -9.39 -11.85 13.02
CA GLU A 336 -10.82 -12.14 12.90
C GLU A 336 -11.13 -12.99 11.65
N SER A 337 -10.51 -12.66 10.52
CA SER A 337 -10.69 -13.42 9.27
C SER A 337 -10.06 -14.81 9.32
N ILE A 338 -8.89 -14.95 9.95
CA ILE A 338 -8.16 -16.22 10.08
C ILE A 338 -8.80 -17.12 11.13
N SER A 339 -9.33 -16.56 12.23
CA SER A 339 -9.92 -17.33 13.33
C SER A 339 -11.17 -18.12 12.94
N LYS A 340 -11.86 -17.72 11.87
CA LYS A 340 -12.97 -18.50 11.29
C LYS A 340 -12.56 -19.94 10.92
N TYR A 341 -11.26 -20.19 10.74
CA TYR A 341 -10.68 -21.47 10.37
C TYR A 341 -9.93 -22.17 11.52
N SER A 342 -10.06 -21.64 12.75
CA SER A 342 -9.59 -22.34 13.95
C SER A 342 -10.58 -23.46 14.28
N ASN A 343 -10.12 -24.72 14.17
CA ASN A 343 -10.87 -25.88 14.66
C ASN A 343 -10.85 -25.93 16.18
#